data_58dcfa97bf54fd4825aa0fc9f2222650
#
_entry.id   58dcfa97bf54fd4825aa0fc9f2222650
#
_cell.length_a   1.000
_cell.length_b   1.000
_cell.length_c   1.000
_cell.angle_alpha   90.00
_cell.angle_beta   90.00
_cell.angle_gamma   90.00
#
_symmetry.space_group_name_H-M   'P 1'
#
loop_
_entity.id
_entity.type
_entity.pdbx_description
1 polymer ?
#
loop_
_entity_poly.entity_id
_entity_poly.type
_entity_poly.pdbx_seq_one_letter_code
_entity_poly.pdbx_strand_id
1 'polypeptide(L)'
;MSVVLPALDEEATVGGVVAAVRPLLGTLVDEIVVVDSGSTDATAARAREAGARVVRRDAVLPDVPVRPGKGEVLWRSLAATSGDLVVFLDSDLVDLGPDFVVNLLGPLLTVDGVALVKGFYHRPLRLPSSGMADTDAALTGGGRVTELTARPALAALRPELAGVVQPLGGEYAATRELLESLPFAAGYGVEIGLLLDTHTTRGLDAIAQVDLGVRKHRHRSLRALGATAAEVLDAVLRRCVPGHPGADPLTQFVPVDGDWLPDEQAVATADRPPLATQRATGS
;
A
#
# COMPACT_ATOMS: atom_id res chain seq x y z
N MET A 1 -14.87 -8.00 -9.93
CA MET A 1 -13.66 -7.25 -9.51
C MET A 1 -13.98 -6.42 -8.29
N SER A 2 -13.11 -6.42 -7.29
CA SER A 2 -13.31 -5.67 -6.04
C SER A 2 -12.32 -4.50 -5.98
N VAL A 3 -12.81 -3.30 -5.65
CA VAL A 3 -11.96 -2.15 -5.32
C VAL A 3 -11.95 -1.98 -3.80
N VAL A 4 -10.76 -1.96 -3.21
CA VAL A 4 -10.54 -1.90 -1.76
C VAL A 4 -9.81 -0.62 -1.39
N LEU A 5 -10.34 0.10 -0.42
CA LEU A 5 -9.76 1.29 0.18
C LEU A 5 -9.50 1.03 1.67
N PRO A 6 -8.24 0.85 2.10
CA PRO A 6 -7.90 0.89 3.53
C PRO A 6 -8.04 2.33 4.03
N ALA A 7 -8.74 2.57 5.12
CA ALA A 7 -8.98 3.91 5.65
C ALA A 7 -8.75 4.01 7.16
N LEU A 8 -8.14 5.13 7.59
CA LEU A 8 -8.01 5.52 8.98
C LEU A 8 -7.94 7.06 9.06
N ASP A 9 -8.99 7.68 9.59
CA ASP A 9 -9.13 9.13 9.75
C ASP A 9 -8.92 9.92 8.43
N GLU A 10 -9.68 9.52 7.39
CA GLU A 10 -9.63 10.08 6.03
C GLU A 10 -10.97 10.69 5.59
N GLU A 11 -11.73 11.32 6.51
CA GLU A 11 -13.03 11.93 6.22
C GLU A 11 -13.00 12.97 5.09
N ALA A 12 -11.84 13.63 4.91
CA ALA A 12 -11.67 14.69 3.91
C ALA A 12 -11.53 14.15 2.47
N THR A 13 -11.12 12.90 2.30
CA THR A 13 -10.68 12.37 0.99
C THR A 13 -11.41 11.12 0.55
N VAL A 14 -11.74 10.21 1.47
CA VAL A 14 -12.33 8.89 1.17
C VAL A 14 -13.58 8.99 0.30
N GLY A 15 -14.46 9.96 0.54
CA GLY A 15 -15.68 10.17 -0.25
C GLY A 15 -15.38 10.51 -1.72
N GLY A 16 -14.35 11.33 -1.96
CA GLY A 16 -13.88 11.67 -3.31
C GLY A 16 -13.32 10.48 -4.07
N VAL A 17 -12.53 9.64 -3.37
CA VAL A 17 -11.97 8.41 -3.97
C VAL A 17 -13.09 7.42 -4.35
N VAL A 18 -14.05 7.19 -3.47
CA VAL A 18 -15.21 6.34 -3.76
C VAL A 18 -16.03 6.89 -4.93
N ALA A 19 -16.29 8.20 -4.94
CA ALA A 19 -17.06 8.85 -6.01
C ALA A 19 -16.38 8.73 -7.38
N ALA A 20 -15.04 8.78 -7.43
CA ALA A 20 -14.26 8.59 -8.66
C ALA A 20 -14.37 7.17 -9.24
N VAL A 21 -14.45 6.16 -8.38
CA VAL A 21 -14.59 4.74 -8.79
C VAL A 21 -16.03 4.38 -9.13
N ARG A 22 -17.01 5.04 -8.50
CA ARG A 22 -18.43 4.71 -8.61
C ARG A 22 -18.98 4.57 -10.04
N PRO A 23 -18.56 5.38 -11.05
CA PRO A 23 -19.02 5.21 -12.43
C PRO A 23 -18.73 3.84 -13.05
N LEU A 24 -17.76 3.10 -12.50
CA LEU A 24 -17.37 1.76 -12.97
C LEU A 24 -18.19 0.65 -12.31
N LEU A 25 -18.97 0.96 -11.27
CA LEU A 25 -19.75 -0.02 -10.53
C LEU A 25 -20.88 -0.59 -11.42
N GLY A 26 -20.99 -1.92 -11.43
CA GLY A 26 -21.94 -2.65 -12.26
C GLY A 26 -21.53 -2.85 -13.73
N THR A 27 -20.35 -2.33 -14.12
CA THR A 27 -19.74 -2.58 -15.45
C THR A 27 -18.41 -3.31 -15.30
N LEU A 28 -17.37 -2.62 -14.86
CA LEU A 28 -16.03 -3.17 -14.66
C LEU A 28 -15.79 -3.58 -13.19
N VAL A 29 -16.44 -2.92 -12.25
CA VAL A 29 -16.30 -3.14 -10.80
C VAL A 29 -17.60 -3.70 -10.24
N ASP A 30 -17.52 -4.78 -9.46
CA ASP A 30 -18.68 -5.41 -8.82
C ASP A 30 -18.94 -4.83 -7.44
N GLU A 31 -17.88 -4.40 -6.73
CA GLU A 31 -17.99 -3.85 -5.38
C GLU A 31 -16.87 -2.84 -5.08
N ILE A 32 -17.22 -1.81 -4.28
CA ILE A 32 -16.28 -0.86 -3.68
C ILE A 32 -16.37 -1.05 -2.16
N VAL A 33 -15.26 -1.43 -1.55
CA VAL A 33 -15.19 -1.77 -0.13
C VAL A 33 -14.17 -0.88 0.57
N VAL A 34 -14.64 -0.09 1.53
CA VAL A 34 -13.77 0.63 2.46
C VAL A 34 -13.61 -0.21 3.71
N VAL A 35 -12.36 -0.57 4.02
CA VAL A 35 -12.01 -1.27 5.26
C VAL A 35 -11.53 -0.26 6.28
N ASP A 36 -12.42 0.07 7.20
CA ASP A 36 -12.16 1.07 8.25
C ASP A 36 -11.33 0.48 9.38
N SER A 37 -10.18 1.09 9.66
CA SER A 37 -9.21 0.65 10.67
C SER A 37 -9.53 1.11 12.09
N GLY A 38 -10.72 1.65 12.32
CA GLY A 38 -11.17 2.20 13.59
C GLY A 38 -11.06 3.73 13.60
N SER A 39 -11.45 4.38 12.51
CA SER A 39 -11.49 5.84 12.41
C SER A 39 -12.35 6.46 13.52
N THR A 40 -11.90 7.60 14.02
CA THR A 40 -12.57 8.40 15.06
C THR A 40 -13.33 9.59 14.49
N ASP A 41 -13.10 9.90 13.22
CA ASP A 41 -13.75 10.97 12.45
C ASP A 41 -14.95 10.47 11.62
N ALA A 42 -15.42 11.26 10.66
CA ALA A 42 -16.54 10.92 9.80
C ALA A 42 -16.20 9.99 8.61
N THR A 43 -15.00 9.39 8.55
CA THR A 43 -14.52 8.54 7.45
C THR A 43 -15.56 7.51 7.01
N ALA A 44 -16.05 6.69 7.94
CA ALA A 44 -17.00 5.62 7.63
C ALA A 44 -18.36 6.15 7.10
N ALA A 45 -18.82 7.30 7.60
CA ALA A 45 -20.03 7.95 7.13
C ALA A 45 -19.86 8.49 5.72
N ARG A 46 -18.76 9.20 5.44
CA ARG A 46 -18.43 9.76 4.13
C ARG A 46 -18.28 8.68 3.05
N ALA A 47 -17.66 7.56 3.39
CA ALA A 47 -17.52 6.43 2.47
C ALA A 47 -18.88 5.82 2.10
N ARG A 48 -19.79 5.65 3.07
CA ARG A 48 -21.15 5.14 2.82
C ARG A 48 -21.99 6.11 2.00
N GLU A 49 -21.96 7.40 2.31
CA GLU A 49 -22.63 8.46 1.55
C GLU A 49 -22.19 8.48 0.08
N ALA A 50 -20.92 8.23 -0.18
CA ALA A 50 -20.36 8.13 -1.55
C ALA A 50 -20.75 6.83 -2.27
N GLY A 51 -21.26 5.81 -1.57
CA GLY A 51 -21.79 4.58 -2.15
C GLY A 51 -20.88 3.35 -1.96
N ALA A 52 -19.86 3.38 -1.08
CA ALA A 52 -19.07 2.22 -0.74
C ALA A 52 -19.75 1.35 0.33
N ARG A 53 -19.48 0.04 0.27
CA ARG A 53 -19.70 -0.85 1.39
C ARG A 53 -18.57 -0.65 2.41
N VAL A 54 -18.91 -0.27 3.63
CA VAL A 54 -17.92 -0.05 4.69
C VAL A 54 -17.95 -1.21 5.67
N VAL A 55 -16.79 -1.81 5.90
CA VAL A 55 -16.58 -2.86 6.89
C VAL A 55 -15.54 -2.42 7.90
N ARG A 56 -15.74 -2.75 9.17
CA ARG A 56 -14.72 -2.52 10.19
C ARG A 56 -13.68 -3.63 10.13
N ARG A 57 -12.42 -3.27 10.24
CA ARG A 57 -11.30 -4.22 10.24
C ARG A 57 -11.47 -5.36 11.25
N ASP A 58 -11.93 -5.05 12.45
CA ASP A 58 -12.13 -6.02 13.54
C ASP A 58 -13.36 -6.93 13.35
N ALA A 59 -14.32 -6.54 12.54
CA ALA A 59 -15.48 -7.36 12.19
C ALA A 59 -15.18 -8.39 11.09
N VAL A 60 -14.07 -8.21 10.36
CA VAL A 60 -13.61 -9.19 9.36
C VAL A 60 -12.72 -10.23 10.05
N LEU A 61 -13.05 -11.52 9.93
CA LEU A 61 -12.34 -12.61 10.62
C LEU A 61 -12.30 -12.37 12.16
N PRO A 62 -13.45 -12.31 12.84
CA PRO A 62 -13.52 -11.90 14.24
C PRO A 62 -12.75 -12.83 15.20
N ASP A 63 -12.58 -14.09 14.82
CA ASP A 63 -11.84 -15.08 15.61
C ASP A 63 -10.31 -14.95 15.48
N VAL A 64 -9.83 -14.12 14.56
CA VAL A 64 -8.40 -13.86 14.35
C VAL A 64 -8.02 -12.56 15.05
N PRO A 65 -7.07 -12.57 16.02
CA PRO A 65 -6.64 -11.35 16.70
C PRO A 65 -6.18 -10.27 15.73
N VAL A 66 -6.66 -9.04 15.92
CA VAL A 66 -6.32 -7.90 15.09
C VAL A 66 -4.88 -7.44 15.37
N ARG A 67 -4.12 -7.15 14.31
CA ARG A 67 -2.78 -6.54 14.39
C ARG A 67 -2.82 -5.09 13.88
N PRO A 68 -1.88 -4.25 14.27
CA PRO A 68 -1.77 -2.89 13.73
C PRO A 68 -1.24 -2.89 12.29
N GLY A 69 -1.42 -1.77 11.59
CA GLY A 69 -0.77 -1.46 10.32
C GLY A 69 -1.58 -1.77 9.06
N LYS A 70 -1.11 -1.23 7.95
CA LYS A 70 -1.79 -1.29 6.63
C LYS A 70 -1.88 -2.73 6.11
N GLY A 71 -0.82 -3.52 6.24
CA GLY A 71 -0.80 -4.91 5.79
C GLY A 71 -1.91 -5.76 6.39
N GLU A 72 -2.25 -5.56 7.66
CA GLU A 72 -3.39 -6.22 8.33
C GLU A 72 -4.72 -5.90 7.65
N VAL A 73 -4.93 -4.62 7.32
CA VAL A 73 -6.18 -4.16 6.69
C VAL A 73 -6.33 -4.76 5.31
N LEU A 74 -5.25 -4.76 4.52
CA LEU A 74 -5.25 -5.33 3.16
C LEU A 74 -5.43 -6.85 3.18
N TRP A 75 -4.79 -7.55 4.12
CA TRP A 75 -4.97 -8.99 4.28
C TRP A 75 -6.43 -9.36 4.63
N ARG A 76 -7.02 -8.65 5.60
CA ARG A 76 -8.44 -8.88 5.99
C ARG A 76 -9.41 -8.51 4.86
N SER A 77 -9.09 -7.54 4.03
CA SER A 77 -9.95 -7.13 2.92
C SER A 77 -10.23 -8.26 1.94
N LEU A 78 -9.30 -9.20 1.78
CA LEU A 78 -9.51 -10.38 0.93
C LEU A 78 -10.64 -11.28 1.44
N ALA A 79 -10.82 -11.38 2.76
CA ALA A 79 -11.96 -12.11 3.33
C ALA A 79 -13.27 -11.30 3.28
N ALA A 80 -13.17 -9.99 3.12
CA ALA A 80 -14.33 -9.10 3.02
C ALA A 80 -14.79 -8.85 1.59
N THR A 81 -14.10 -9.36 0.57
CA THR A 81 -14.40 -9.12 -0.85
C THR A 81 -14.49 -10.44 -1.62
N SER A 82 -15.07 -10.42 -2.82
CA SER A 82 -15.35 -11.64 -3.60
C SER A 82 -14.84 -11.64 -5.04
N GLY A 83 -14.40 -10.49 -5.59
CA GLY A 83 -13.96 -10.40 -6.99
C GLY A 83 -12.66 -11.16 -7.23
N ASP A 84 -12.50 -11.77 -8.40
CA ASP A 84 -11.30 -12.52 -8.81
C ASP A 84 -10.08 -11.62 -9.03
N LEU A 85 -10.31 -10.35 -9.34
CA LEU A 85 -9.30 -9.29 -9.38
C LEU A 85 -9.58 -8.30 -8.25
N VAL A 86 -8.52 -7.89 -7.57
CA VAL A 86 -8.59 -6.92 -6.46
C VAL A 86 -7.73 -5.72 -6.78
N VAL A 87 -8.32 -4.54 -6.73
CA VAL A 87 -7.63 -3.25 -6.88
C VAL A 87 -7.53 -2.60 -5.51
N PHE A 88 -6.34 -2.20 -5.11
CA PHE A 88 -6.10 -1.42 -3.91
C PHE A 88 -5.85 0.04 -4.27
N LEU A 89 -6.51 0.94 -3.58
CA LEU A 89 -6.32 2.39 -3.70
C LEU A 89 -6.18 2.98 -2.31
N ASP A 90 -5.22 3.87 -2.12
CA ASP A 90 -5.13 4.66 -0.90
C ASP A 90 -6.35 5.59 -0.76
N SER A 91 -6.87 5.75 0.44
CA SER A 91 -8.06 6.58 0.72
C SER A 91 -7.77 8.08 0.83
N ASP A 92 -6.48 8.47 0.83
CA ASP A 92 -6.02 9.87 0.89
C ASP A 92 -5.75 10.51 -0.49
N LEU A 93 -6.18 9.85 -1.57
CA LEU A 93 -6.02 10.34 -2.93
C LEU A 93 -6.87 11.58 -3.19
N VAL A 94 -6.29 12.54 -3.91
CA VAL A 94 -6.96 13.76 -4.35
C VAL A 94 -6.90 13.83 -5.88
N ASP A 95 -7.97 14.30 -6.51
CA ASP A 95 -8.09 14.44 -7.97
C ASP A 95 -7.96 13.09 -8.72
N LEU A 96 -8.52 12.01 -8.15
CA LEU A 96 -8.57 10.69 -8.77
C LEU A 96 -9.64 10.66 -9.88
N GLY A 97 -9.29 10.11 -11.05
CA GLY A 97 -10.24 9.75 -12.11
C GLY A 97 -10.52 8.25 -12.17
N PRO A 98 -11.60 7.81 -12.83
CA PRO A 98 -11.91 6.39 -13.01
C PRO A 98 -10.82 5.64 -13.78
N ASP A 99 -10.02 6.34 -14.60
CA ASP A 99 -8.92 5.79 -15.39
C ASP A 99 -7.85 5.08 -14.54
N PHE A 100 -7.70 5.46 -13.26
CA PHE A 100 -6.79 4.75 -12.35
C PHE A 100 -7.13 3.27 -12.23
N VAL A 101 -8.41 2.96 -12.02
CA VAL A 101 -8.88 1.57 -11.91
C VAL A 101 -8.78 0.86 -13.26
N VAL A 102 -9.17 1.54 -14.34
CA VAL A 102 -9.10 0.99 -15.71
C VAL A 102 -7.66 0.65 -16.08
N ASN A 103 -6.71 1.56 -15.84
CA ASN A 103 -5.30 1.36 -16.14
C ASN A 103 -4.70 0.21 -15.31
N LEU A 104 -5.03 0.11 -14.00
CA LEU A 104 -4.56 -0.97 -13.15
C LEU A 104 -5.11 -2.34 -13.56
N LEU A 105 -6.35 -2.41 -14.04
CA LEU A 105 -6.96 -3.66 -14.48
C LEU A 105 -6.53 -4.07 -15.89
N GLY A 106 -6.16 -3.11 -16.74
CA GLY A 106 -5.81 -3.35 -18.14
C GLY A 106 -4.85 -4.53 -18.35
N PRO A 107 -3.64 -4.52 -17.78
CA PRO A 107 -2.69 -5.62 -17.96
C PRO A 107 -3.19 -6.98 -17.43
N LEU A 108 -3.94 -7.01 -16.33
CA LEU A 108 -4.52 -8.25 -15.80
C LEU A 108 -5.56 -8.87 -16.73
N LEU A 109 -6.20 -8.06 -17.56
CA LEU A 109 -7.27 -8.50 -18.47
C LEU A 109 -6.77 -8.81 -19.89
N THR A 110 -5.61 -8.26 -20.29
CA THR A 110 -5.15 -8.29 -21.69
C THR A 110 -3.82 -8.97 -21.90
N VAL A 111 -3.06 -9.24 -20.82
CA VAL A 111 -1.72 -9.84 -20.93
C VAL A 111 -1.69 -11.14 -20.12
N ASP A 112 -1.50 -12.25 -20.81
CA ASP A 112 -1.41 -13.57 -20.18
C ASP A 112 -0.22 -13.65 -19.23
N GLY A 113 -0.44 -14.24 -18.05
CA GLY A 113 0.60 -14.45 -17.04
C GLY A 113 0.82 -13.29 -16.09
N VAL A 114 0.33 -12.08 -16.37
CA VAL A 114 0.38 -10.96 -15.43
C VAL A 114 -0.55 -11.24 -14.25
N ALA A 115 0.00 -11.14 -13.04
CA ALA A 115 -0.72 -11.39 -11.79
C ALA A 115 -0.69 -10.21 -10.81
N LEU A 116 0.30 -9.30 -10.94
CA LEU A 116 0.43 -8.07 -10.16
C LEU A 116 0.66 -6.88 -11.09
N VAL A 117 -0.11 -5.81 -10.94
CA VAL A 117 0.07 -4.53 -11.65
C VAL A 117 0.33 -3.44 -10.65
N LYS A 118 1.49 -2.80 -10.73
CA LYS A 118 1.88 -1.66 -9.89
C LYS A 118 1.59 -0.35 -10.62
N GLY A 119 0.86 0.54 -9.97
CA GLY A 119 0.72 1.92 -10.42
C GLY A 119 1.97 2.74 -10.12
N PHE A 120 2.35 3.63 -11.04
CA PHE A 120 3.32 4.69 -10.80
C PHE A 120 2.77 6.03 -11.29
N TYR A 121 3.28 7.12 -10.75
CA TYR A 121 2.79 8.46 -11.05
C TYR A 121 3.88 9.50 -10.81
N HIS A 122 3.74 10.65 -11.48
CA HIS A 122 4.60 11.80 -11.28
C HIS A 122 4.16 12.58 -10.03
N ARG A 123 5.12 12.92 -9.17
CA ARG A 123 4.91 13.73 -7.96
C ARG A 123 5.55 15.09 -8.12
N PRO A 124 4.83 16.15 -8.54
CA PRO A 124 5.39 17.48 -8.56
C PRO A 124 5.66 17.96 -7.14
N LEU A 125 6.91 18.27 -6.82
CA LEU A 125 7.27 18.98 -5.61
C LEU A 125 6.80 20.43 -5.73
N ARG A 126 5.91 20.88 -4.85
CA ARG A 126 5.66 22.31 -4.66
C ARG A 126 6.84 22.87 -3.86
N LEU A 127 7.74 23.58 -4.52
CA LEU A 127 8.70 24.43 -3.82
C LEU A 127 7.96 25.64 -3.24
N PRO A 128 8.32 26.11 -2.02
CA PRO A 128 7.93 27.44 -1.59
C PRO A 128 8.42 28.45 -2.61
N SER A 129 7.64 29.48 -2.85
CA SER A 129 7.82 30.53 -3.88
C SER A 129 9.04 31.45 -3.66
N SER A 130 10.23 30.89 -3.46
CA SER A 130 11.50 31.57 -3.49
C SER A 130 12.22 31.22 -4.80
N GLY A 131 11.95 31.97 -5.78
CA GLY A 131 12.58 32.41 -7.03
C GLY A 131 13.71 31.63 -7.69
N MET A 132 14.04 30.40 -7.36
CA MET A 132 14.94 29.52 -8.09
C MET A 132 14.24 28.19 -8.33
N ALA A 133 13.83 27.99 -9.57
CA ALA A 133 13.33 26.70 -10.02
C ALA A 133 14.50 25.71 -10.05
N ASP A 134 14.58 24.86 -9.03
CA ASP A 134 15.37 23.64 -9.12
C ASP A 134 14.54 22.67 -9.99
N THR A 135 14.84 22.66 -11.29
CA THR A 135 14.14 21.84 -12.30
C THR A 135 14.24 20.35 -12.00
N ASP A 136 15.30 19.91 -11.35
CA ASP A 136 15.47 18.52 -10.92
C ASP A 136 14.52 18.15 -9.77
N ALA A 137 14.28 19.04 -8.81
CA ALA A 137 13.35 18.81 -7.70
C ALA A 137 11.89 18.71 -8.16
N ALA A 138 11.52 19.37 -9.25
CA ALA A 138 10.17 19.32 -9.82
C ALA A 138 9.89 18.01 -10.58
N LEU A 139 10.92 17.32 -11.07
CA LEU A 139 10.82 16.12 -11.90
C LEU A 139 11.00 14.82 -11.11
N THR A 140 11.63 14.86 -9.92
CA THR A 140 12.08 13.68 -9.16
C THR A 140 11.31 13.41 -7.88
N GLY A 141 10.06 13.87 -7.75
CA GLY A 141 9.22 13.69 -6.56
C GLY A 141 8.87 12.26 -6.18
N GLY A 142 9.84 11.36 -6.13
CA GLY A 142 9.70 10.04 -5.50
C GLY A 142 9.42 10.18 -4.00
N GLY A 143 8.71 9.22 -3.38
CA GLY A 143 8.56 9.19 -1.93
C GLY A 143 9.93 9.05 -1.26
N ARG A 144 10.20 9.84 -0.22
CA ARG A 144 11.50 9.79 0.49
C ARG A 144 11.89 8.38 0.95
N VAL A 145 10.93 7.58 1.42
CA VAL A 145 11.16 6.18 1.78
C VAL A 145 11.49 5.34 0.54
N THR A 146 10.84 5.61 -0.59
CA THR A 146 11.16 4.94 -1.86
C THR A 146 12.61 5.20 -2.25
N GLU A 147 13.03 6.46 -2.31
CA GLU A 147 14.36 6.85 -2.80
C GLU A 147 15.48 6.50 -1.80
N LEU A 148 15.23 6.65 -0.47
CA LEU A 148 16.26 6.50 0.55
C LEU A 148 16.32 5.11 1.20
N THR A 149 15.29 4.27 1.00
CA THR A 149 15.23 2.94 1.62
C THR A 149 14.95 1.85 0.59
N ALA A 150 13.79 1.90 -0.10
CA ALA A 150 13.38 0.80 -0.96
C ALA A 150 14.31 0.62 -2.17
N ARG A 151 14.64 1.70 -2.92
CA ARG A 151 15.52 1.61 -4.09
C ARG A 151 16.93 1.13 -3.75
N PRO A 152 17.64 1.69 -2.74
CA PRO A 152 18.94 1.18 -2.33
C PRO A 152 18.89 -0.29 -1.89
N ALA A 153 17.86 -0.69 -1.13
CA ALA A 153 17.70 -2.06 -0.69
C ALA A 153 17.44 -3.03 -1.86
N LEU A 154 16.57 -2.66 -2.81
CA LEU A 154 16.34 -3.45 -4.02
C LEU A 154 17.61 -3.52 -4.90
N ALA A 155 18.32 -2.42 -5.11
CA ALA A 155 19.54 -2.41 -5.89
C ALA A 155 20.62 -3.36 -5.31
N ALA A 156 20.69 -3.46 -3.97
CA ALA A 156 21.65 -4.31 -3.29
C ALA A 156 21.22 -5.79 -3.22
N LEU A 157 19.94 -6.08 -3.08
CA LEU A 157 19.45 -7.41 -2.70
C LEU A 157 18.57 -8.07 -3.77
N ARG A 158 17.97 -7.29 -4.68
CA ARG A 158 17.09 -7.75 -5.78
C ARG A 158 17.24 -6.83 -7.00
N PRO A 159 18.43 -6.77 -7.62
CA PRO A 159 18.70 -5.85 -8.73
C PRO A 159 17.79 -6.06 -9.95
N GLU A 160 17.21 -7.25 -10.12
CA GLU A 160 16.21 -7.57 -11.13
C GLU A 160 14.93 -6.75 -11.01
N LEU A 161 14.62 -6.22 -9.82
CA LEU A 161 13.49 -5.33 -9.56
C LEU A 161 13.83 -3.84 -9.64
N ALA A 162 15.05 -3.48 -10.02
CA ALA A 162 15.48 -2.08 -10.12
C ALA A 162 14.66 -1.25 -11.13
N GLY A 163 14.02 -1.91 -12.11
CA GLY A 163 13.11 -1.29 -13.08
C GLY A 163 11.71 -0.95 -12.54
N VAL A 164 11.39 -1.32 -11.29
CA VAL A 164 10.09 -0.97 -10.70
C VAL A 164 10.10 0.50 -10.26
N VAL A 165 9.26 1.31 -10.94
CA VAL A 165 9.25 2.77 -10.77
C VAL A 165 8.80 3.19 -9.38
N GLN A 166 7.73 2.55 -8.84
CA GLN A 166 7.23 2.84 -7.49
C GLN A 166 6.97 1.54 -6.70
N PRO A 167 8.02 0.95 -6.11
CA PRO A 167 7.90 -0.30 -5.37
C PRO A 167 6.96 -0.20 -4.16
N LEU A 168 6.85 0.98 -3.56
CA LEU A 168 5.99 1.28 -2.40
C LEU A 168 4.65 1.95 -2.78
N GLY A 169 4.29 2.01 -4.08
CA GLY A 169 3.00 2.57 -4.49
C GLY A 169 1.83 1.79 -3.89
N GLY A 170 0.89 2.50 -3.25
CA GLY A 170 -0.30 1.92 -2.63
C GLY A 170 -1.42 1.63 -3.64
N GLU A 171 -1.26 2.11 -4.87
CA GLU A 171 -2.18 1.88 -5.99
C GLU A 171 -1.67 0.69 -6.81
N TYR A 172 -2.35 -0.44 -6.70
CA TYR A 172 -2.00 -1.65 -7.45
C TYR A 172 -3.21 -2.57 -7.59
N ALA A 173 -3.14 -3.47 -8.55
CA ALA A 173 -4.12 -4.52 -8.73
C ALA A 173 -3.44 -5.88 -8.84
N ALA A 174 -4.13 -6.93 -8.40
CA ALA A 174 -3.62 -8.28 -8.53
C ALA A 174 -4.77 -9.30 -8.66
N THR A 175 -4.42 -10.49 -9.12
CA THR A 175 -5.34 -11.62 -9.05
C THR A 175 -5.56 -12.04 -7.61
N ARG A 176 -6.79 -12.40 -7.25
CA ARG A 176 -7.11 -12.94 -5.92
C ARG A 176 -6.28 -14.18 -5.60
N GLU A 177 -6.12 -15.07 -6.58
CA GLU A 177 -5.30 -16.28 -6.44
C GLU A 177 -3.88 -15.95 -5.93
N LEU A 178 -3.22 -14.97 -6.55
CA LEU A 178 -1.91 -14.51 -6.11
C LEU A 178 -1.98 -13.96 -4.67
N LEU A 179 -2.87 -13.02 -4.41
CA LEU A 179 -2.96 -12.37 -3.09
C LEU A 179 -3.26 -13.36 -1.96
N GLU A 180 -4.16 -14.32 -2.18
CA GLU A 180 -4.50 -15.33 -1.17
C GLU A 180 -3.37 -16.35 -0.95
N SER A 181 -2.46 -16.52 -1.93
CA SER A 181 -1.31 -17.42 -1.86
C SER A 181 -0.07 -16.81 -1.19
N LEU A 182 -0.01 -15.49 -1.04
CA LEU A 182 1.15 -14.79 -0.51
C LEU A 182 0.98 -14.37 0.97
N PRO A 183 2.07 -14.31 1.75
CA PRO A 183 2.06 -13.67 3.05
C PRO A 183 1.93 -12.15 2.90
N PHE A 184 1.28 -11.49 3.84
CA PHE A 184 1.19 -10.03 3.88
C PHE A 184 2.13 -9.49 4.95
N ALA A 185 3.13 -8.75 4.52
CA ALA A 185 4.04 -8.07 5.44
C ALA A 185 3.27 -7.08 6.33
N ALA A 186 3.72 -6.95 7.56
CA ALA A 186 3.11 -6.03 8.50
C ALA A 186 3.32 -4.57 8.10
N GLY A 187 2.47 -3.71 8.59
CA GLY A 187 2.59 -2.25 8.43
C GLY A 187 2.69 -1.80 6.97
N TYR A 188 3.60 -0.87 6.74
CA TYR A 188 3.92 -0.31 5.42
C TYR A 188 4.94 -1.15 4.63
N GLY A 189 5.33 -2.33 5.13
CA GLY A 189 6.13 -3.30 4.38
C GLY A 189 5.31 -4.10 3.36
N VAL A 190 3.98 -3.97 3.37
CA VAL A 190 3.07 -4.82 2.58
C VAL A 190 3.28 -4.68 1.07
N GLU A 191 3.44 -3.48 0.54
CA GLU A 191 3.59 -3.23 -0.89
C GLU A 191 4.88 -3.84 -1.44
N ILE A 192 6.00 -3.63 -0.74
CA ILE A 192 7.28 -4.20 -1.16
C ILE A 192 7.33 -5.70 -0.89
N GLY A 193 6.67 -6.17 0.17
CA GLY A 193 6.52 -7.58 0.46
C GLY A 193 5.82 -8.32 -0.67
N LEU A 194 4.66 -7.84 -1.09
CA LEU A 194 3.90 -8.43 -2.22
C LEU A 194 4.70 -8.39 -3.53
N LEU A 195 5.45 -7.32 -3.79
CA LEU A 195 6.31 -7.22 -4.96
C LEU A 195 7.41 -8.29 -4.96
N LEU A 196 8.13 -8.44 -3.84
CA LEU A 196 9.21 -9.41 -3.67
C LEU A 196 8.69 -10.85 -3.73
N ASP A 197 7.58 -11.14 -3.05
CA ASP A 197 6.97 -12.47 -3.01
C ASP A 197 6.38 -12.87 -4.36
N THR A 198 5.78 -11.92 -5.10
CA THR A 198 5.31 -12.16 -6.49
C THR A 198 6.50 -12.49 -7.39
N HIS A 199 7.57 -11.69 -7.35
CA HIS A 199 8.77 -11.97 -8.14
C HIS A 199 9.37 -13.33 -7.80
N THR A 200 9.45 -13.69 -6.52
CA THR A 200 10.02 -14.96 -6.07
C THR A 200 9.18 -16.17 -6.52
N THR A 201 7.85 -16.04 -6.52
CA THR A 201 6.93 -17.17 -6.78
C THR A 201 6.50 -17.28 -8.25
N ARG A 202 6.43 -16.16 -8.99
CA ARG A 202 5.87 -16.08 -10.35
C ARG A 202 6.86 -15.50 -11.38
N GLY A 203 7.98 -14.92 -10.93
CA GLY A 203 8.94 -14.27 -11.82
C GLY A 203 8.59 -12.81 -12.16
N LEU A 204 9.48 -12.15 -12.91
CA LEU A 204 9.31 -10.76 -13.30
C LEU A 204 8.18 -10.54 -14.31
N ASP A 205 7.96 -11.50 -15.20
CA ASP A 205 6.93 -11.43 -16.26
C ASP A 205 5.50 -11.41 -15.69
N ALA A 206 5.31 -11.82 -14.43
CA ALA A 206 4.03 -11.73 -13.74
C ALA A 206 3.73 -10.33 -13.19
N ILE A 207 4.67 -9.36 -13.34
CA ILE A 207 4.58 -8.01 -12.79
C ILE A 207 4.52 -7.01 -13.92
N ALA A 208 3.42 -6.25 -14.00
CA ALA A 208 3.29 -5.11 -14.92
C ALA A 208 3.31 -3.78 -14.15
N GLN A 209 3.53 -2.69 -14.88
CA GLN A 209 3.48 -1.34 -14.34
C GLN A 209 2.65 -0.45 -15.25
N VAL A 210 1.87 0.47 -14.67
CA VAL A 210 1.04 1.42 -15.41
C VAL A 210 1.22 2.84 -14.88
N ASP A 211 1.29 3.80 -15.80
CA ASP A 211 1.33 5.21 -15.47
C ASP A 211 -0.07 5.70 -15.08
N LEU A 212 -0.19 6.24 -13.89
CA LEU A 212 -1.41 6.82 -13.33
C LEU A 212 -1.42 8.36 -13.40
N GLY A 213 -0.47 8.95 -14.10
CA GLY A 213 -0.39 10.40 -14.32
C GLY A 213 0.22 11.15 -13.13
N VAL A 214 -0.44 12.19 -12.65
CA VAL A 214 0.09 13.10 -11.62
C VAL A 214 -0.67 12.91 -10.30
N ARG A 215 0.04 12.73 -9.21
CA ARG A 215 -0.56 12.60 -7.85
C ARG A 215 -0.07 13.71 -6.91
N LYS A 216 -1.01 14.30 -6.17
CA LYS A 216 -0.73 15.24 -5.07
C LYS A 216 -0.78 14.48 -3.73
N HIS A 217 0.20 14.70 -2.87
CA HIS A 217 0.32 14.06 -1.56
C HIS A 217 0.36 15.05 -0.41
N ARG A 218 -0.08 14.58 0.77
CA ARG A 218 0.25 15.22 2.04
C ARG A 218 1.69 14.88 2.44
N HIS A 219 2.43 15.85 2.97
CA HIS A 219 3.80 15.65 3.45
C HIS A 219 3.77 15.18 4.91
N ARG A 220 4.42 14.05 5.20
CA ARG A 220 4.75 13.63 6.56
C ARG A 220 6.13 14.17 6.96
N SER A 221 6.38 14.38 8.24
CA SER A 221 7.70 14.75 8.74
C SER A 221 8.72 13.63 8.46
N LEU A 222 10.00 13.96 8.34
CA LEU A 222 11.05 12.97 8.13
C LEU A 222 11.10 11.94 9.27
N ARG A 223 10.85 12.38 10.50
CA ARG A 223 10.78 11.51 11.67
C ARG A 223 9.64 10.48 11.56
N ALA A 224 8.44 10.92 11.19
CA ALA A 224 7.30 10.01 11.00
C ALA A 224 7.53 9.00 9.86
N LEU A 225 8.39 9.32 8.89
CA LEU A 225 8.79 8.39 7.84
C LEU A 225 9.83 7.35 8.29
N GLY A 226 10.50 7.58 9.43
CA GLY A 226 11.49 6.64 9.98
C GLY A 226 10.88 5.29 10.31
N ALA A 227 9.73 5.25 11.00
CA ALA A 227 9.03 4.02 11.30
C ALA A 227 8.59 3.29 10.03
N THR A 228 8.02 4.03 9.06
CA THR A 228 7.67 3.47 7.75
C THR A 228 8.89 2.88 7.03
N ALA A 229 10.04 3.58 7.08
CA ALA A 229 11.29 3.10 6.47
C ALA A 229 11.81 1.81 7.15
N ALA A 230 11.68 1.72 8.48
CA ALA A 230 12.06 0.52 9.22
C ALA A 230 11.18 -0.69 8.86
N GLU A 231 9.86 -0.52 8.76
CA GLU A 231 8.93 -1.57 8.32
C GLU A 231 9.23 -2.04 6.89
N VAL A 232 9.51 -1.11 5.97
CA VAL A 232 9.89 -1.42 4.58
C VAL A 232 11.22 -2.18 4.53
N LEU A 233 12.22 -1.72 5.28
CA LEU A 233 13.54 -2.37 5.32
C LEU A 233 13.46 -3.77 5.93
N ASP A 234 12.72 -3.94 7.03
CA ASP A 234 12.48 -5.26 7.65
C ASP A 234 11.82 -6.23 6.65
N ALA A 235 10.78 -5.77 5.95
CA ALA A 235 10.09 -6.60 4.95
C ALA A 235 11.03 -7.06 3.82
N VAL A 236 11.97 -6.21 3.39
CA VAL A 236 13.00 -6.57 2.40
C VAL A 236 14.00 -7.56 2.99
N LEU A 237 14.55 -7.27 4.16
CA LEU A 237 15.60 -8.10 4.78
C LEU A 237 15.08 -9.51 5.09
N ARG A 238 13.87 -9.64 5.61
CA ARG A 238 13.25 -10.95 5.90
C ARG A 238 13.04 -11.81 4.66
N ARG A 239 12.84 -11.17 3.48
CA ARG A 239 12.65 -11.87 2.20
C ARG A 239 13.94 -12.13 1.44
N CYS A 240 14.96 -11.33 1.70
CA CYS A 240 16.18 -11.34 0.91
C CYS A 240 17.41 -11.89 1.67
N VAL A 241 17.37 -11.85 3.01
CA VAL A 241 18.49 -12.27 3.86
C VAL A 241 18.07 -13.48 4.70
N PRO A 242 18.57 -14.69 4.41
CA PRO A 242 18.24 -15.88 5.18
C PRO A 242 18.56 -15.72 6.67
N GLY A 243 17.63 -16.07 7.53
CA GLY A 243 17.82 -16.02 8.98
C GLY A 243 17.76 -14.63 9.60
N HIS A 244 17.34 -13.61 8.87
CA HIS A 244 17.10 -12.27 9.45
C HIS A 244 16.05 -12.36 10.59
N PRO A 245 16.39 -11.89 11.81
CA PRO A 245 15.54 -12.12 13.00
C PRO A 245 14.28 -11.24 13.03
N GLY A 246 14.18 -10.25 12.16
CA GLY A 246 13.23 -9.15 12.23
C GLY A 246 13.85 -7.91 12.86
N ALA A 247 13.18 -6.76 12.71
CA ALA A 247 13.67 -5.51 13.25
C ALA A 247 13.36 -5.38 14.75
N ASP A 248 14.32 -4.85 15.50
CA ASP A 248 14.12 -4.33 16.84
C ASP A 248 13.33 -3.01 16.79
N PRO A 249 12.82 -2.50 17.91
CA PRO A 249 12.23 -1.17 17.97
C PRO A 249 13.15 -0.11 17.39
N LEU A 250 12.59 0.80 16.61
CA LEU A 250 13.32 1.92 16.05
C LEU A 250 13.56 2.97 17.13
N THR A 251 14.80 3.20 17.49
CA THR A 251 15.18 4.32 18.38
C THR A 251 15.49 5.55 17.56
N GLN A 252 14.77 6.64 17.80
CA GLN A 252 15.04 7.97 17.28
C GLN A 252 15.35 8.91 18.45
N PHE A 253 16.01 10.03 18.18
CA PHE A 253 16.33 10.99 19.22
C PHE A 253 15.57 12.30 19.02
N VAL A 254 15.10 12.87 20.11
CA VAL A 254 14.37 14.15 20.16
C VAL A 254 15.06 15.14 21.06
N PRO A 255 15.19 16.40 20.65
CA PRO A 255 15.70 17.45 21.52
C PRO A 255 14.63 17.83 22.55
N VAL A 256 14.98 17.78 23.84
CA VAL A 256 14.14 18.22 24.97
C VAL A 256 15.03 19.00 25.91
N ASP A 257 14.70 20.26 26.15
CA ASP A 257 15.41 21.16 27.07
C ASP A 257 16.95 21.21 26.89
N GLY A 258 17.42 21.05 25.64
CA GLY A 258 18.84 21.09 25.30
C GLY A 258 19.54 19.74 25.27
N ASP A 259 18.88 18.68 25.72
CA ASP A 259 19.36 17.30 25.65
C ASP A 259 18.70 16.50 24.50
N TRP A 260 19.34 15.40 24.10
CA TRP A 260 18.78 14.44 23.14
C TRP A 260 18.26 13.19 23.87
N LEU A 261 16.94 13.04 23.91
CA LEU A 261 16.31 11.89 24.54
C LEU A 261 15.93 10.83 23.49
N PRO A 262 16.10 9.52 23.81
CA PRO A 262 15.64 8.46 22.95
C PRO A 262 14.10 8.40 22.89
N ASP A 263 13.58 8.13 21.71
CA ASP A 263 12.15 7.87 21.47
C ASP A 263 12.04 6.56 20.69
N GLU A 264 11.57 5.52 21.38
CA GLU A 264 11.45 4.19 20.82
C GLU A 264 10.08 3.98 20.18
N GLN A 265 10.07 3.49 18.94
CA GLN A 265 8.87 3.19 18.20
C GLN A 265 8.87 1.69 17.83
N ALA A 266 7.77 1.02 18.15
CA ALA A 266 7.59 -0.36 17.73
C ALA A 266 7.53 -0.46 16.20
N VAL A 267 8.28 -1.40 15.63
CA VAL A 267 8.25 -1.73 14.21
C VAL A 267 7.36 -2.96 14.04
N ALA A 268 6.35 -2.87 13.17
CA ALA A 268 5.48 -3.99 12.89
C ALA A 268 6.20 -4.97 11.95
N THR A 269 6.55 -6.16 12.44
CA THR A 269 7.37 -7.14 11.71
C THR A 269 6.68 -8.48 11.45
N ALA A 270 5.58 -8.78 12.14
CA ALA A 270 4.93 -10.09 12.05
C ALA A 270 3.99 -10.16 10.84
N ASP A 271 4.42 -10.84 9.78
CA ASP A 271 3.61 -11.09 8.59
C ASP A 271 2.32 -11.86 8.92
N ARG A 272 1.25 -11.60 8.17
CA ARG A 272 0.11 -12.52 8.09
C ARG A 272 0.44 -13.66 7.13
N PRO A 273 0.08 -14.91 7.49
CA PRO A 273 0.24 -16.03 6.58
C PRO A 273 -0.69 -15.87 5.36
N PRO A 274 -0.44 -16.60 4.27
CA PRO A 274 -1.36 -16.66 3.15
C PRO A 274 -2.80 -16.96 3.62
N LEU A 275 -3.78 -16.20 3.11
CA LEU A 275 -5.17 -16.38 3.54
C LEU A 275 -5.72 -17.76 3.18
N ALA A 276 -5.24 -18.35 2.07
CA ALA A 276 -5.60 -19.69 1.67
C ALA A 276 -5.28 -20.75 2.74
N THR A 277 -4.19 -20.58 3.51
CA THR A 277 -3.82 -21.49 4.60
C THR A 277 -4.74 -21.36 5.82
N GLN A 278 -5.27 -20.17 6.09
CA GLN A 278 -6.19 -19.92 7.20
C GLN A 278 -7.56 -20.59 6.97
N ARG A 279 -8.03 -20.62 5.72
CA ARG A 279 -9.30 -21.28 5.35
C ARG A 279 -9.20 -22.81 5.49
N ALA A 280 -8.03 -23.38 5.20
CA ALA A 280 -7.81 -24.83 5.29
C ALA A 280 -7.77 -25.34 6.74
N THR A 281 -7.41 -24.51 7.73
CA THR A 281 -7.33 -24.91 9.15
C THR A 281 -8.62 -24.68 9.92
N GLY A 282 -9.60 -23.98 9.35
CA GLY A 282 -10.91 -23.67 9.95
C GLY A 282 -12.07 -24.56 9.44
N SER A 283 -11.75 -25.57 8.62
CA SER A 283 -12.70 -26.60 8.12
C SER A 283 -12.44 -27.90 8.89
#